data_95d73f903c482a46217bec3013489ce6
#
_entry.id   95d73f903c482a46217bec3013489ce6
#
_cell.length_a   1.000
_cell.length_b   1.000
_cell.length_c   1.000
_cell.angle_alpha   90.00
_cell.angle_beta   90.00
_cell.angle_gamma   90.00
#
_symmetry.space_group_name_H-M   'P 1'
#
loop_
_entity.id
_entity.type
_entity.pdbx_description
1 polymer ?
#
loop_
_entity_poly.entity_id
_entity_poly.type
_entity_poly.pdbx_seq_one_letter_code
_entity_poly.pdbx_strand_id
1 'polypeptide(L)'
;MRAKAVYNNFSLAHIKAYQLIHKIYKDSGLLRPLVSVSQYVQAFLPCVKTLKNLLAVYIRNKWFNFGFLDKIARHNALDFIGINYYSRQLVEVKKWQVANLLMDTCRSNHDLVKKNSLGWDIYPEGLYNLLLKLKKYRLPVIITENGICTGDDNLRWEYIHAHLQNIHRAMEQGVNVTGYLYWSLIDNYEWDKGFSPRFGLIDIDYKAQGRTVRESARKFGQICETGVLEIFP
;
A
#
# COMPACT_ATOMS: atom_id res chain seq x y z
N MET A 1 15.02 10.04 -20.38
CA MET A 1 14.81 8.94 -21.35
C MET A 1 14.87 7.56 -20.69
N ARG A 2 15.86 7.21 -19.86
CA ARG A 2 15.99 5.86 -19.24
C ARG A 2 14.78 5.43 -18.39
N ALA A 3 14.28 6.29 -17.48
CA ALA A 3 13.15 5.95 -16.62
C ALA A 3 11.87 5.59 -17.39
N LYS A 4 11.57 6.29 -18.49
CA LYS A 4 10.43 5.99 -19.37
C LYS A 4 10.58 4.63 -20.05
N ALA A 5 11.78 4.27 -20.48
CA ALA A 5 12.05 2.96 -21.08
C ALA A 5 11.87 1.83 -20.06
N VAL A 6 12.41 1.96 -18.86
CA VAL A 6 12.23 1.00 -17.76
C VAL A 6 10.74 0.81 -17.46
N TYR A 7 10.01 1.88 -17.26
CA TYR A 7 8.57 1.85 -17.02
C TYR A 7 7.79 1.14 -18.14
N ASN A 8 8.15 1.42 -19.40
CA ASN A 8 7.53 0.77 -20.54
C ASN A 8 7.83 -0.74 -20.57
N ASN A 9 9.07 -1.12 -20.29
CA ASN A 9 9.48 -2.54 -20.27
C ASN A 9 8.79 -3.31 -19.15
N PHE A 10 8.67 -2.74 -17.95
CA PHE A 10 7.89 -3.36 -16.86
C PHE A 10 6.44 -3.58 -17.24
N SER A 11 5.79 -2.57 -17.86
CA SER A 11 4.41 -2.69 -18.28
C SER A 11 4.25 -3.78 -19.35
N LEU A 12 5.16 -3.84 -20.33
CA LEU A 12 5.14 -4.85 -21.39
C LEU A 12 5.39 -6.26 -20.83
N ALA A 13 6.34 -6.39 -19.91
CA ALA A 13 6.64 -7.66 -19.25
C ALA A 13 5.41 -8.19 -18.49
N HIS A 14 4.75 -7.31 -17.71
CA HIS A 14 3.52 -7.69 -17.01
C HIS A 14 2.42 -8.14 -17.99
N ILE A 15 2.16 -7.36 -19.05
CA ILE A 15 1.12 -7.69 -20.04
C ILE A 15 1.41 -9.07 -20.69
N LYS A 16 2.66 -9.32 -21.08
CA LYS A 16 3.05 -10.61 -21.67
C LYS A 16 2.91 -11.77 -20.69
N ALA A 17 3.34 -11.57 -19.44
CA ALA A 17 3.21 -12.57 -18.38
C ALA A 17 1.73 -12.90 -18.10
N TYR A 18 0.88 -11.87 -17.97
CA TYR A 18 -0.56 -12.02 -17.82
C TYR A 18 -1.16 -12.89 -18.93
N GLN A 19 -0.89 -12.52 -20.19
CA GLN A 19 -1.40 -13.26 -21.36
C GLN A 19 -0.91 -14.71 -21.41
N LEU A 20 0.38 -14.92 -21.10
CA LEU A 20 0.97 -16.26 -21.12
C LEU A 20 0.41 -17.16 -20.01
N ILE A 21 0.27 -16.64 -18.79
CA ILE A 21 -0.31 -17.39 -17.66
C ILE A 21 -1.74 -17.82 -18.01
N HIS A 22 -2.58 -16.89 -18.47
CA HIS A 22 -3.95 -17.23 -18.87
C HIS A 22 -4.01 -18.24 -20.01
N LYS A 23 -3.11 -18.11 -20.99
CA LYS A 23 -3.01 -19.08 -22.10
C LYS A 23 -2.64 -20.47 -21.59
N ILE A 24 -1.61 -20.60 -20.74
CA ILE A 24 -1.17 -21.88 -20.19
C ILE A 24 -2.32 -22.56 -19.44
N TYR A 25 -3.02 -21.85 -18.55
CA TYR A 25 -4.12 -22.42 -17.79
C TYR A 25 -5.27 -22.88 -18.69
N LYS A 26 -5.61 -22.06 -19.70
CA LYS A 26 -6.64 -22.41 -20.68
C LYS A 26 -6.25 -23.67 -21.49
N ASP A 27 -5.03 -23.71 -22.01
CA ASP A 27 -4.55 -24.84 -22.82
C ASP A 27 -4.43 -26.13 -22.01
N SER A 28 -4.20 -26.01 -20.69
CA SER A 28 -4.15 -27.15 -19.76
C SER A 28 -5.50 -27.56 -19.18
N GLY A 29 -6.60 -26.93 -19.57
CA GLY A 29 -7.94 -27.21 -19.05
C GLY A 29 -8.13 -26.84 -17.58
N LEU A 30 -7.27 -25.99 -17.01
CA LEU A 30 -7.31 -25.55 -15.64
C LEU A 30 -8.28 -24.37 -15.45
N LEU A 31 -8.76 -24.19 -14.21
CA LEU A 31 -9.56 -23.03 -13.85
C LEU A 31 -8.79 -21.73 -14.13
N ARG A 32 -9.50 -20.72 -14.61
CA ARG A 32 -8.91 -19.43 -14.90
C ARG A 32 -8.21 -18.85 -13.66
N PRO A 33 -6.90 -18.52 -13.72
CA PRO A 33 -6.18 -17.94 -12.62
C PRO A 33 -6.54 -16.46 -12.45
N LEU A 34 -6.36 -15.93 -11.25
CA LEU A 34 -6.39 -14.49 -11.00
C LEU A 34 -4.95 -13.94 -11.04
N VAL A 35 -4.66 -13.08 -12.01
CA VAL A 35 -3.34 -12.50 -12.23
C VAL A 35 -3.39 -10.99 -12.09
N SER A 36 -2.50 -10.43 -11.31
CA SER A 36 -2.38 -9.00 -11.08
C SER A 36 -0.95 -8.60 -10.73
N VAL A 37 -0.81 -7.39 -10.20
CA VAL A 37 0.42 -6.81 -9.70
C VAL A 37 0.17 -6.21 -8.32
N SER A 38 1.18 -6.26 -7.46
CA SER A 38 1.19 -5.52 -6.20
C SER A 38 1.89 -4.17 -6.41
N GLN A 39 1.09 -3.09 -6.40
CA GLN A 39 1.57 -1.73 -6.63
C GLN A 39 1.77 -1.01 -5.31
N TYR A 40 3.01 -0.56 -5.04
CA TYR A 40 3.23 0.38 -3.94
C TYR A 40 2.54 1.72 -4.25
N VAL A 41 1.70 2.17 -3.34
CA VAL A 41 0.97 3.44 -3.43
C VAL A 41 1.21 4.29 -2.19
N GLN A 42 1.16 5.60 -2.34
CA GLN A 42 1.41 6.54 -1.27
C GLN A 42 0.40 7.69 -1.29
N ALA A 43 -0.06 8.14 -0.12
CA ALA A 43 -0.93 9.30 -0.02
C ALA A 43 -0.08 10.58 -0.16
N PHE A 44 -0.10 11.21 -1.33
CA PHE A 44 0.54 12.50 -1.55
C PHE A 44 -0.38 13.63 -1.12
N LEU A 45 0.10 14.49 -0.21
CA LEU A 45 -0.61 15.67 0.29
C LEU A 45 0.27 16.92 0.14
N PRO A 46 -0.33 18.09 -0.14
CA PRO A 46 0.45 19.33 -0.16
C PRO A 46 0.83 19.74 1.27
N CYS A 47 2.10 20.10 1.50
CA CYS A 47 2.56 20.62 2.78
C CYS A 47 1.82 21.92 3.14
N VAL A 48 1.72 22.82 2.16
CA VAL A 48 0.88 24.01 2.18
C VAL A 48 0.06 24.03 0.90
N LYS A 49 -1.22 24.41 0.97
CA LYS A 49 -2.15 24.45 -0.18
C LYS A 49 -1.79 25.59 -1.14
N THR A 50 -0.67 25.46 -1.85
CA THR A 50 -0.29 26.35 -2.97
C THR A 50 -0.56 25.66 -4.30
N LEU A 51 -0.79 26.45 -5.36
CA LEU A 51 -1.06 25.91 -6.69
C LEU A 51 0.05 24.94 -7.16
N LYS A 52 1.31 25.30 -6.93
CA LYS A 52 2.48 24.46 -7.29
C LYS A 52 2.50 23.14 -6.53
N ASN A 53 2.17 23.13 -5.24
CA ASN A 53 2.14 21.90 -4.43
C ASN A 53 0.96 21.01 -4.84
N LEU A 54 -0.21 21.60 -5.11
CA LEU A 54 -1.38 20.87 -5.62
C LEU A 54 -1.10 20.22 -6.97
N LEU A 55 -0.45 20.97 -7.89
CA LEU A 55 -0.03 20.43 -9.19
C LEU A 55 0.96 19.27 -9.03
N ALA A 56 1.95 19.40 -8.13
CA ALA A 56 2.91 18.35 -7.85
C ALA A 56 2.22 17.10 -7.26
N VAL A 57 1.28 17.26 -6.33
CA VAL A 57 0.47 16.17 -5.79
C VAL A 57 -0.32 15.46 -6.89
N TYR A 58 -0.96 16.23 -7.80
CA TYR A 58 -1.69 15.66 -8.93
C TYR A 58 -0.77 14.85 -9.85
N ILE A 59 0.39 15.41 -10.22
CA ILE A 59 1.37 14.75 -11.09
C ILE A 59 1.89 13.47 -10.44
N ARG A 60 2.27 13.50 -9.14
CA ARG A 60 2.74 12.31 -8.40
C ARG A 60 1.69 11.22 -8.34
N ASN A 61 0.45 11.56 -8.00
CA ASN A 61 -0.64 10.58 -8.04
C ASN A 61 -0.77 9.94 -9.43
N LYS A 62 -0.79 10.78 -10.47
CA LYS A 62 -0.96 10.30 -11.86
C LYS A 62 0.17 9.39 -12.33
N TRP A 63 1.41 9.68 -11.95
CA TRP A 63 2.57 8.91 -12.41
C TRP A 63 2.92 7.76 -11.48
N PHE A 64 3.01 8.02 -10.18
CA PHE A 64 3.47 7.04 -9.21
C PHE A 64 2.37 6.05 -8.83
N ASN A 65 1.19 6.55 -8.40
CA ASN A 65 0.13 5.66 -7.93
C ASN A 65 -0.62 4.97 -9.08
N PHE A 66 -0.93 5.70 -10.16
CA PHE A 66 -1.87 5.22 -11.15
C PHE A 66 -1.28 4.97 -12.53
N GLY A 67 -0.13 5.54 -12.86
CA GLY A 67 0.38 5.49 -14.22
C GLY A 67 0.63 4.06 -14.73
N PHE A 68 1.22 3.21 -13.90
CA PHE A 68 1.45 1.80 -14.25
C PHE A 68 0.11 1.04 -14.35
N LEU A 69 -0.77 1.19 -13.37
CA LEU A 69 -2.10 0.57 -13.37
C LEU A 69 -2.93 1.03 -14.57
N ASP A 70 -2.97 2.33 -14.86
CA ASP A 70 -3.67 2.88 -16.02
C ASP A 70 -3.17 2.26 -17.34
N LYS A 71 -1.86 2.01 -17.43
CA LYS A 71 -1.27 1.45 -18.64
C LYS A 71 -1.64 -0.03 -18.83
N ILE A 72 -1.46 -0.86 -17.79
CA ILE A 72 -1.76 -2.30 -17.91
C ILE A 72 -3.27 -2.56 -17.95
N ALA A 73 -4.11 -1.73 -17.30
CA ALA A 73 -5.56 -1.82 -17.38
C ALA A 73 -6.10 -1.58 -18.79
N ARG A 74 -5.51 -0.65 -19.58
CA ARG A 74 -5.89 -0.43 -20.99
C ARG A 74 -5.67 -1.65 -21.88
N HIS A 75 -4.82 -2.58 -21.46
CA HIS A 75 -4.56 -3.85 -22.15
C HIS A 75 -5.37 -5.02 -21.54
N ASN A 76 -6.32 -4.74 -20.66
CA ASN A 76 -7.09 -5.76 -19.93
C ASN A 76 -6.18 -6.80 -19.23
N ALA A 77 -5.04 -6.35 -18.69
CA ALA A 77 -4.03 -7.22 -18.09
C ALA A 77 -4.05 -7.16 -16.55
N LEU A 78 -5.25 -7.15 -15.97
CA LEU A 78 -5.51 -7.19 -14.53
C LEU A 78 -6.81 -7.95 -14.27
N ASP A 79 -6.78 -8.90 -13.34
CA ASP A 79 -8.00 -9.55 -12.83
C ASP A 79 -8.45 -8.91 -11.50
N PHE A 80 -7.53 -8.31 -10.75
CA PHE A 80 -7.77 -7.52 -9.54
C PHE A 80 -6.68 -6.43 -9.42
N ILE A 81 -6.75 -5.58 -8.41
CA ILE A 81 -5.71 -4.58 -8.11
C ILE A 81 -5.10 -4.91 -6.75
N GLY A 82 -3.81 -5.27 -6.73
CA GLY A 82 -3.03 -5.38 -5.51
C GLY A 82 -2.37 -4.04 -5.16
N ILE A 83 -2.47 -3.61 -3.91
CA ILE A 83 -1.80 -2.40 -3.43
C ILE A 83 -1.04 -2.63 -2.14
N ASN A 84 0.15 -2.01 -2.03
CA ASN A 84 0.93 -1.90 -0.80
C ASN A 84 0.86 -0.46 -0.32
N TYR A 85 0.35 -0.24 0.90
CA TYR A 85 0.19 1.09 1.50
C TYR A 85 0.77 1.14 2.90
N TYR A 86 1.58 2.15 3.20
CA TYR A 86 2.19 2.30 4.53
C TYR A 86 2.02 3.69 5.13
N SER A 87 2.09 4.74 4.31
CA SER A 87 2.25 6.09 4.83
C SER A 87 1.80 7.16 3.82
N ARG A 88 1.88 8.42 4.24
CA ARG A 88 1.73 9.59 3.39
C ARG A 88 3.08 10.25 3.11
N GLN A 89 3.11 11.10 2.09
CA GLN A 89 4.22 11.99 1.81
C GLN A 89 3.72 13.44 1.64
N LEU A 90 4.26 14.36 2.42
CA LEU A 90 4.00 15.78 2.28
C LEU A 90 4.88 16.36 1.17
N VAL A 91 4.27 17.09 0.24
CA VAL A 91 4.89 17.66 -0.96
C VAL A 91 5.07 19.16 -0.80
N GLU A 92 6.31 19.62 -0.94
CA GLU A 92 6.63 21.05 -0.95
C GLU A 92 7.58 21.35 -2.12
N VAL A 93 7.07 22.03 -3.14
CA VAL A 93 7.87 22.39 -4.33
C VAL A 93 8.62 23.68 -4.06
N LYS A 94 9.94 23.60 -3.95
CA LYS A 94 10.80 24.77 -3.69
C LYS A 94 11.07 25.58 -4.95
N LYS A 95 11.34 24.92 -6.07
CA LYS A 95 11.63 25.56 -7.37
C LYS A 95 10.76 24.95 -8.47
N TRP A 96 10.35 25.77 -9.47
CA TRP A 96 9.62 25.32 -10.65
C TRP A 96 10.54 24.54 -11.61
N GLN A 97 10.83 23.29 -11.28
CA GLN A 97 11.58 22.35 -12.12
C GLN A 97 10.90 21.00 -12.07
N VAL A 98 10.95 20.23 -13.16
CA VAL A 98 10.30 18.92 -13.25
C VAL A 98 10.76 17.97 -12.13
N ALA A 99 12.07 17.97 -11.83
CA ALA A 99 12.61 17.16 -10.74
C ALA A 99 11.97 17.53 -9.38
N ASN A 100 11.84 18.83 -9.09
CA ASN A 100 11.24 19.31 -7.83
C ASN A 100 9.75 18.96 -7.73
N LEU A 101 9.00 19.07 -8.83
CA LEU A 101 7.58 18.63 -8.88
C LEU A 101 7.44 17.14 -8.52
N LEU A 102 8.38 16.31 -8.94
CA LEU A 102 8.32 14.86 -8.73
C LEU A 102 8.91 14.40 -7.40
N MET A 103 9.92 15.10 -6.84
CA MET A 103 10.76 14.58 -5.77
C MET A 103 10.78 15.42 -4.49
N ASP A 104 10.53 16.74 -4.55
CA ASP A 104 10.63 17.59 -3.37
C ASP A 104 9.61 17.19 -2.29
N THR A 105 10.08 17.05 -1.06
CA THR A 105 9.28 16.72 0.11
C THR A 105 9.36 17.81 1.16
N CYS A 106 8.28 17.95 1.91
CA CYS A 106 8.25 18.79 3.10
C CYS A 106 8.97 18.08 4.26
N ARG A 107 9.89 18.77 4.90
CA ARG A 107 10.60 18.28 6.09
C ARG A 107 10.06 18.90 7.38
N SER A 108 9.21 19.89 7.30
CA SER A 108 8.61 20.55 8.47
C SER A 108 7.45 19.70 9.01
N ASN A 109 7.47 19.46 10.32
CA ASN A 109 6.34 18.84 11.01
C ASN A 109 5.26 19.91 11.22
N HIS A 110 4.33 20.02 10.26
CA HIS A 110 3.21 20.95 10.38
C HIS A 110 2.01 20.38 11.15
N ASP A 111 2.05 19.10 11.47
CA ASP A 111 0.98 18.43 12.22
C ASP A 111 1.55 17.39 13.19
N LEU A 112 0.78 17.13 14.24
CA LEU A 112 1.10 16.18 15.32
C LEU A 112 0.72 14.74 14.93
N VAL A 113 1.00 14.31 13.70
CA VAL A 113 0.72 12.94 13.27
C VAL A 113 1.69 11.98 13.92
N LYS A 114 1.17 10.92 14.53
CA LYS A 114 1.97 9.81 15.07
C LYS A 114 2.87 9.23 13.98
N LYS A 115 4.09 8.83 14.37
CA LYS A 115 5.07 8.20 13.47
C LYS A 115 5.43 6.80 13.95
N ASN A 116 5.80 5.94 13.03
CA ASN A 116 6.39 4.65 13.35
C ASN A 116 7.89 4.78 13.69
N SER A 117 8.52 3.67 14.06
CA SER A 117 9.95 3.65 14.43
C SER A 117 10.90 4.00 13.28
N LEU A 118 10.46 4.00 12.03
CA LEU A 118 11.21 4.44 10.85
C LEU A 118 10.95 5.92 10.50
N GLY A 119 10.14 6.63 11.31
CA GLY A 119 9.79 8.03 11.08
C GLY A 119 8.70 8.24 10.03
N TRP A 120 8.00 7.17 9.59
CA TRP A 120 6.89 7.30 8.64
C TRP A 120 5.61 7.71 9.35
N ASP A 121 4.86 8.59 8.72
CA ASP A 121 3.58 9.07 9.25
C ASP A 121 2.54 7.95 9.25
N ILE A 122 1.82 7.77 10.36
CA ILE A 122 0.67 6.87 10.47
C ILE A 122 -0.54 7.64 9.92
N TYR A 123 -1.04 7.24 8.73
CA TYR A 123 -2.09 7.98 8.04
C TYR A 123 -3.15 7.06 7.40
N PRO A 124 -4.05 6.48 8.20
CA PRO A 124 -5.08 5.54 7.71
C PRO A 124 -6.05 6.15 6.68
N GLU A 125 -6.40 7.43 6.83
CA GLU A 125 -7.26 8.17 5.90
C GLU A 125 -6.71 8.19 4.46
N GLY A 126 -5.38 8.10 4.33
CA GLY A 126 -4.72 8.01 3.03
C GLY A 126 -5.10 6.76 2.25
N LEU A 127 -5.23 5.63 2.94
CA LEU A 127 -5.69 4.38 2.32
C LEU A 127 -7.14 4.50 1.84
N TYR A 128 -8.05 5.05 2.67
CA TYR A 128 -9.42 5.33 2.27
C TYR A 128 -9.50 6.15 0.98
N ASN A 129 -8.79 7.28 0.94
CA ASN A 129 -8.79 8.18 -0.22
C ASN A 129 -8.20 7.53 -1.49
N LEU A 130 -7.21 6.65 -1.34
CA LEU A 130 -6.64 5.89 -2.46
C LEU A 130 -7.62 4.84 -2.97
N LEU A 131 -8.27 4.10 -2.07
CA LEU A 131 -9.28 3.11 -2.41
C LEU A 131 -10.43 3.71 -3.21
N LEU A 132 -10.95 4.88 -2.82
CA LEU A 132 -11.97 5.58 -3.59
C LEU A 132 -11.52 5.90 -5.02
N LYS A 133 -10.25 6.26 -5.22
CA LYS A 133 -9.70 6.54 -6.56
C LYS A 133 -9.55 5.28 -7.41
N LEU A 134 -9.39 4.11 -6.78
CA LEU A 134 -9.28 2.83 -7.49
C LEU A 134 -10.62 2.34 -8.06
N LYS A 135 -11.77 2.85 -7.59
CA LYS A 135 -13.10 2.52 -8.14
C LYS A 135 -13.18 2.69 -9.65
N LYS A 136 -12.40 3.61 -10.23
CA LYS A 136 -12.38 3.86 -11.68
C LYS A 136 -12.06 2.61 -12.52
N TYR A 137 -11.33 1.64 -11.95
CA TYR A 137 -10.96 0.40 -12.65
C TYR A 137 -12.08 -0.65 -12.64
N ARG A 138 -13.05 -0.56 -11.74
CA ARG A 138 -14.16 -1.52 -11.58
C ARG A 138 -13.69 -2.96 -11.35
N LEU A 139 -12.53 -3.14 -10.73
CA LEU A 139 -11.92 -4.43 -10.39
C LEU A 139 -11.93 -4.62 -8.87
N PRO A 140 -11.89 -5.88 -8.39
CA PRO A 140 -11.63 -6.16 -6.99
C PRO A 140 -10.29 -5.57 -6.56
N VAL A 141 -10.19 -5.16 -5.29
CA VAL A 141 -8.96 -4.62 -4.70
C VAL A 141 -8.53 -5.52 -3.55
N ILE A 142 -7.25 -5.88 -3.52
CA ILE A 142 -6.61 -6.56 -2.41
C ILE A 142 -5.53 -5.63 -1.87
N ILE A 143 -5.57 -5.35 -0.57
CA ILE A 143 -4.44 -4.72 0.11
C ILE A 143 -3.41 -5.83 0.35
N THR A 144 -2.39 -5.88 -0.49
CA THR A 144 -1.36 -6.92 -0.48
C THR A 144 -0.29 -6.68 0.56
N GLU A 145 -0.12 -5.43 1.00
CA GLU A 145 0.69 -5.10 2.16
C GLU A 145 0.15 -3.83 2.85
N ASN A 146 0.03 -3.91 4.17
CA ASN A 146 -0.17 -2.76 5.06
C ASN A 146 0.33 -3.13 6.45
N GLY A 147 1.17 -2.32 7.05
CA GLY A 147 1.77 -2.65 8.33
C GLY A 147 2.59 -1.52 8.93
N ILE A 148 3.04 -1.72 10.15
CA ILE A 148 3.78 -0.73 10.92
C ILE A 148 5.05 -1.31 11.52
N CYS A 149 6.15 -0.58 11.39
CA CYS A 149 7.37 -0.84 12.14
C CYS A 149 7.27 -0.23 13.54
N THR A 150 7.12 -1.06 14.57
CA THR A 150 7.09 -0.59 15.97
C THR A 150 7.40 -1.72 16.95
N GLY A 151 8.07 -1.38 18.05
CA GLY A 151 8.19 -2.26 19.22
C GLY A 151 6.98 -2.20 20.15
N ASP A 152 6.13 -1.19 20.02
CA ASP A 152 4.90 -1.02 20.81
C ASP A 152 3.74 -1.76 20.15
N ASP A 153 3.26 -2.83 20.80
CA ASP A 153 2.20 -3.66 20.27
C ASP A 153 0.80 -3.04 20.37
N ASN A 154 0.60 -2.10 21.30
CA ASN A 154 -0.64 -1.33 21.35
C ASN A 154 -0.73 -0.38 20.16
N LEU A 155 0.38 0.30 19.80
CA LEU A 155 0.43 1.13 18.61
C LEU A 155 0.23 0.31 17.33
N ARG A 156 0.73 -0.94 17.30
CA ARG A 156 0.47 -1.86 16.17
C ARG A 156 -1.02 -2.17 16.05
N TRP A 157 -1.67 -2.47 17.17
CA TRP A 157 -3.11 -2.72 17.16
C TRP A 157 -3.90 -1.48 16.73
N GLU A 158 -3.60 -0.29 17.27
CA GLU A 158 -4.23 0.97 16.83
C GLU A 158 -4.09 1.17 15.31
N TYR A 159 -2.91 0.89 14.78
CA TYR A 159 -2.65 1.00 13.33
C TYR A 159 -3.52 0.03 12.51
N ILE A 160 -3.54 -1.25 12.87
CA ILE A 160 -4.35 -2.28 12.19
C ILE A 160 -5.82 -1.86 12.22
N HIS A 161 -6.34 -1.58 13.40
CA HIS A 161 -7.73 -1.23 13.61
C HIS A 161 -8.15 -0.01 12.80
N ALA A 162 -7.39 1.09 12.85
CA ALA A 162 -7.69 2.31 12.12
C ALA A 162 -7.64 2.11 10.59
N HIS A 163 -6.73 1.28 10.08
CA HIS A 163 -6.69 0.98 8.65
C HIS A 163 -7.87 0.11 8.22
N LEU A 164 -8.25 -0.90 9.00
CA LEU A 164 -9.44 -1.73 8.73
C LEU A 164 -10.73 -0.90 8.76
N GLN A 165 -10.88 0.03 9.72
CA GLN A 165 -12.02 0.96 9.73
C GLN A 165 -12.09 1.79 8.44
N ASN A 166 -10.96 2.32 7.96
CA ASN A 166 -10.92 3.10 6.74
C ASN A 166 -11.15 2.26 5.47
N ILE A 167 -10.76 0.98 5.48
CA ILE A 167 -11.12 0.02 4.43
C ILE A 167 -12.63 -0.22 4.45
N HIS A 168 -13.22 -0.49 5.61
CA HIS A 168 -14.67 -0.68 5.75
C HIS A 168 -15.44 0.53 5.24
N ARG A 169 -15.08 1.75 5.66
CA ARG A 169 -15.66 2.99 5.12
C ARG A 169 -15.58 3.09 3.59
N ALA A 170 -14.47 2.65 2.99
CA ALA A 170 -14.33 2.64 1.54
C ALA A 170 -15.26 1.59 0.88
N MET A 171 -15.47 0.44 1.52
CA MET A 171 -16.41 -0.58 1.06
C MET A 171 -17.86 -0.06 1.11
N GLU A 172 -18.25 0.66 2.16
CA GLU A 172 -19.56 1.36 2.25
C GLU A 172 -19.77 2.37 1.12
N GLN A 173 -18.67 2.97 0.61
CA GLN A 173 -18.69 3.84 -0.57
C GLN A 173 -18.64 3.05 -1.90
N GLY A 174 -18.78 1.72 -1.86
CA GLY A 174 -18.86 0.83 -3.02
C GLY A 174 -17.48 0.51 -3.65
N VAL A 175 -16.40 0.55 -2.89
CA VAL A 175 -15.12 -0.07 -3.31
C VAL A 175 -15.20 -1.57 -3.05
N ASN A 176 -14.94 -2.39 -4.06
CA ASN A 176 -14.93 -3.84 -3.91
C ASN A 176 -13.58 -4.32 -3.35
N VAL A 177 -13.38 -4.20 -2.03
CA VAL A 177 -12.20 -4.75 -1.36
C VAL A 177 -12.47 -6.21 -0.99
N THR A 178 -11.64 -7.12 -1.47
CA THR A 178 -11.79 -8.58 -1.30
C THR A 178 -10.72 -9.21 -0.43
N GLY A 179 -9.71 -8.46 0.01
CA GLY A 179 -8.67 -9.00 0.87
C GLY A 179 -7.78 -7.93 1.49
N TYR A 180 -7.23 -8.27 2.65
CA TYR A 180 -6.25 -7.46 3.38
C TYR A 180 -5.18 -8.39 3.96
N LEU A 181 -3.91 -8.12 3.63
CA LEU A 181 -2.75 -8.83 4.15
C LEU A 181 -1.91 -7.85 4.97
N TYR A 182 -1.69 -8.19 6.24
CA TYR A 182 -0.82 -7.41 7.09
C TYR A 182 0.66 -7.70 6.80
N TRP A 183 1.48 -6.67 6.67
CA TRP A 183 2.94 -6.78 6.59
C TRP A 183 3.57 -6.54 7.97
N SER A 184 4.13 -7.58 8.59
CA SER A 184 4.35 -8.93 8.10
C SER A 184 3.89 -9.97 9.14
N LEU A 185 3.80 -11.23 8.74
CA LEU A 185 3.44 -12.31 9.66
C LEU A 185 4.47 -12.45 10.78
N ILE A 186 5.74 -12.44 10.43
CA ILE A 186 6.87 -12.53 11.38
C ILE A 186 7.85 -11.39 11.17
N ASP A 187 8.58 -11.01 12.22
CA ASP A 187 9.73 -10.11 12.06
C ASP A 187 10.73 -10.72 11.07
N ASN A 188 11.25 -9.91 10.16
CA ASN A 188 12.12 -10.38 9.06
C ASN A 188 13.29 -9.43 8.80
N TYR A 189 14.05 -9.71 7.77
CA TYR A 189 15.14 -8.87 7.29
C TYR A 189 14.63 -7.74 6.42
N GLU A 190 14.70 -6.50 6.93
CA GLU A 190 14.16 -5.30 6.26
C GLU A 190 15.27 -4.62 5.42
N TRP A 191 15.71 -5.29 4.35
CA TRP A 191 16.67 -4.77 3.36
C TRP A 191 17.88 -4.08 4.01
N ASP A 192 18.09 -2.80 3.70
CA ASP A 192 19.21 -1.99 4.23
C ASP A 192 19.12 -1.70 5.73
N LYS A 193 17.99 -1.97 6.38
CA LYS A 193 17.78 -1.82 7.83
C LYS A 193 18.12 -3.07 8.63
N GLY A 194 18.34 -4.19 7.96
CA GLY A 194 18.66 -5.47 8.62
C GLY A 194 17.50 -6.02 9.46
N PHE A 195 17.81 -6.62 10.59
CA PHE A 195 16.86 -7.26 11.51
C PHE A 195 16.30 -6.32 12.61
N SER A 196 16.67 -5.04 12.60
CA SER A 196 16.21 -4.10 13.65
C SER A 196 14.74 -3.67 13.53
N PRO A 197 14.15 -3.49 12.33
CA PRO A 197 12.73 -3.14 12.20
C PRO A 197 11.80 -4.28 12.64
N ARG A 198 10.74 -3.93 13.37
CA ARG A 198 9.78 -4.86 13.93
C ARG A 198 8.42 -4.65 13.30
N PHE A 199 8.17 -5.33 12.18
CA PHE A 199 6.88 -5.31 11.48
C PHE A 199 5.96 -6.49 11.86
N GLY A 200 6.54 -7.58 12.37
CA GLY A 200 5.84 -8.85 12.54
C GLY A 200 4.63 -8.80 13.47
N LEU A 201 3.62 -9.59 13.18
CA LEU A 201 2.60 -10.02 14.14
C LEU A 201 3.19 -11.03 15.15
N ILE A 202 4.26 -11.70 14.75
CA ILE A 202 5.02 -12.63 15.58
C ILE A 202 6.42 -12.03 15.78
N ASP A 203 6.81 -11.87 17.04
CA ASP A 203 8.15 -11.46 17.45
C ASP A 203 9.15 -12.60 17.25
N ILE A 204 10.36 -12.27 16.79
CA ILE A 204 11.45 -13.22 16.61
C ILE A 204 12.63 -12.85 17.49
N ASP A 205 13.00 -13.74 18.40
CA ASP A 205 14.34 -13.72 19.01
C ASP A 205 15.31 -14.35 18.02
N TYR A 206 16.09 -13.52 17.34
CA TYR A 206 17.03 -13.98 16.33
C TYR A 206 18.21 -14.81 16.88
N LYS A 207 18.48 -14.73 18.21
CA LYS A 207 19.55 -15.54 18.86
C LYS A 207 19.03 -16.91 19.25
N ALA A 208 17.92 -16.95 19.99
CA ALA A 208 17.29 -18.18 20.46
C ALA A 208 16.38 -18.86 19.44
N GLN A 209 16.10 -18.18 18.30
CA GLN A 209 15.13 -18.62 17.29
C GLN A 209 13.72 -18.80 17.85
N GLY A 210 13.42 -18.17 18.99
CA GLY A 210 12.12 -18.16 19.63
C GLY A 210 11.11 -17.32 18.85
N ARG A 211 9.84 -17.72 18.89
CA ARG A 211 8.72 -17.02 18.25
C ARG A 211 7.63 -16.75 19.27
N THR A 212 7.23 -15.48 19.39
CA THR A 212 6.18 -15.06 20.32
C THR A 212 5.06 -14.36 19.57
N VAL A 213 3.86 -14.92 19.63
CA VAL A 213 2.67 -14.30 19.02
C VAL A 213 2.27 -13.07 19.84
N ARG A 214 2.24 -11.90 19.19
CA ARG A 214 1.85 -10.64 19.80
C ARG A 214 0.36 -10.56 20.05
N GLU A 215 -0.07 -9.74 21.00
CA GLU A 215 -1.49 -9.57 21.32
C GLU A 215 -2.26 -8.93 20.14
N SER A 216 -1.65 -7.99 19.43
CA SER A 216 -2.19 -7.44 18.19
C SER A 216 -2.49 -8.51 17.13
N ALA A 217 -1.67 -9.58 17.07
CA ALA A 217 -1.90 -10.69 16.17
C ALA A 217 -3.14 -11.52 16.57
N ARG A 218 -3.34 -11.73 17.87
CA ARG A 218 -4.53 -12.45 18.38
C ARG A 218 -5.81 -11.69 18.06
N LYS A 219 -5.82 -10.37 18.31
CA LYS A 219 -6.94 -9.49 17.98
C LYS A 219 -7.22 -9.45 16.48
N PHE A 220 -6.18 -9.35 15.65
CA PHE A 220 -6.35 -9.42 14.19
C PHE A 220 -6.86 -10.79 13.74
N GLY A 221 -6.36 -11.89 14.35
CA GLY A 221 -6.86 -13.25 14.10
C GLY A 221 -8.36 -13.39 14.39
N GLN A 222 -8.84 -12.82 15.49
CA GLN A 222 -10.28 -12.80 15.81
C GLN A 222 -11.11 -12.12 14.72
N ILE A 223 -10.63 -11.00 14.18
CA ILE A 223 -11.30 -10.33 13.04
C ILE A 223 -11.31 -11.25 11.80
N CYS A 224 -10.19 -11.95 11.53
CA CYS A 224 -10.11 -12.86 10.39
C CYS A 224 -11.08 -14.05 10.52
N GLU A 225 -11.31 -14.55 11.74
CA GLU A 225 -12.21 -15.67 12.03
C GLU A 225 -13.67 -15.26 12.02
N THR A 226 -14.00 -14.11 12.61
CA THR A 226 -15.39 -13.68 12.81
C THR A 226 -15.92 -12.77 11.70
N GLY A 227 -15.04 -12.10 10.98
CA GLY A 227 -15.41 -11.03 10.04
C GLY A 227 -15.92 -9.76 10.74
N VAL A 228 -15.80 -9.66 12.06
CA VAL A 228 -16.34 -8.54 12.84
C VAL A 228 -15.21 -7.62 13.28
N LEU A 229 -15.35 -6.34 12.93
CA LEU A 229 -14.51 -5.26 13.42
C LEU A 229 -15.31 -4.44 14.43
N GLU A 230 -14.91 -4.51 15.71
CA GLU A 230 -15.51 -3.64 16.72
C GLU A 230 -15.12 -2.18 16.46
N ILE A 231 -16.13 -1.34 16.29
CA ILE A 231 -15.93 0.11 16.11
C ILE A 231 -15.96 0.72 17.51
N PHE A 232 -14.79 1.08 18.03
CA PHE A 232 -14.72 1.88 19.25
C PHE A 232 -15.11 3.33 18.92
N PRO A 233 -15.95 3.97 19.76
CA PRO A 233 -16.41 5.33 19.57
C PRO A 233 -15.28 6.37 19.62
#